data_3e512c0f7b3ed1724d937192f2cb7317
#
_entry.id   3e512c0f7b3ed1724d937192f2cb7317
#
_cell.length_a   1.000
_cell.length_b   1.000
_cell.length_c   1.000
_cell.angle_alpha   90.00
_cell.angle_beta   90.00
_cell.angle_gamma   90.00
#
_symmetry.space_group_name_H-M   'P 1'
#
loop_
_entity.id
_entity.type
_entity.pdbx_description
1 polymer ?
#
loop_
_entity_poly.entity_id
_entity_poly.type
_entity_poly.pdbx_seq_one_letter_code
_entity_poly.pdbx_strand_id
1 'polypeptide(L)'
;MRPDLKALRYLDDLDRLLDESTLRPVLLFKHSYSCGTSALALDELIAHLDEQRRHDTDYAVVTVQTHREISNAVTARLGVRHETPQALLIRDRRVVWSASHFRVTADAVAKAIEQHT
;
A
#
# COMPACT_ATOMS: atom_id res chain seq x y z
N MET A 1 -0.63 -16.17 5.43
CA MET A 1 -1.19 -14.87 4.98
C MET A 1 -1.65 -14.06 6.17
N ARG A 2 -1.40 -12.79 6.17
CA ARG A 2 -1.76 -11.91 7.28
C ARG A 2 -3.17 -11.35 7.07
N PRO A 3 -4.09 -11.53 8.00
CA PRO A 3 -5.44 -10.97 7.86
C PRO A 3 -5.47 -9.44 7.95
N ASP A 4 -4.45 -8.81 8.52
CA ASP A 4 -4.34 -7.36 8.62
C ASP A 4 -3.72 -6.70 7.37
N LEU A 5 -3.34 -7.50 6.36
CA LEU A 5 -2.81 -7.03 5.09
C LEU A 5 -3.58 -7.73 3.96
N LYS A 6 -4.54 -7.02 3.40
CA LYS A 6 -5.45 -7.59 2.38
C LYS A 6 -4.77 -7.66 1.03
N ALA A 7 -4.76 -8.84 0.41
CA ALA A 7 -4.28 -8.99 -0.96
C ALA A 7 -5.38 -8.59 -1.94
N LEU A 8 -5.06 -7.65 -2.85
CA LEU A 8 -5.99 -7.28 -3.93
C LEU A 8 -5.89 -8.34 -5.02
N ARG A 9 -7.01 -8.95 -5.37
CA ARG A 9 -7.08 -10.04 -6.35
C ARG A 9 -7.95 -9.71 -7.56
N TYR A 10 -8.88 -8.77 -7.42
CA TYR A 10 -9.82 -8.37 -8.44
C TYR A 10 -9.88 -6.85 -8.54
N LEU A 11 -10.29 -6.33 -9.69
CA LEU A 11 -10.47 -4.88 -9.84
C LEU A 11 -11.50 -4.33 -8.84
N ASP A 12 -12.52 -5.13 -8.50
CA ASP A 12 -13.50 -4.73 -7.49
C ASP A 12 -12.86 -4.51 -6.11
N ASP A 13 -11.80 -5.23 -5.80
CA ASP A 13 -11.08 -5.03 -4.53
C ASP A 13 -10.47 -3.63 -4.50
N LEU A 14 -9.92 -3.17 -5.61
CA LEU A 14 -9.39 -1.81 -5.72
C LEU A 14 -10.50 -0.77 -5.59
N ASP A 15 -11.65 -0.98 -6.22
CA ASP A 15 -12.79 -0.09 -6.11
C ASP A 15 -13.25 0.06 -4.65
N ARG A 16 -13.35 -1.06 -3.93
CA ARG A 16 -13.72 -1.04 -2.50
C ARG A 16 -12.68 -0.32 -1.66
N LEU A 17 -11.41 -0.53 -1.95
CA LEU A 17 -10.32 0.11 -1.25
C LEU A 17 -10.38 1.64 -1.43
N LEU A 18 -10.65 2.10 -2.64
CA LEU A 18 -10.82 3.52 -2.91
C LEU A 18 -12.06 4.09 -2.20
N ASP A 19 -13.14 3.33 -2.14
CA ASP A 19 -14.33 3.74 -1.37
C ASP A 19 -14.01 3.84 0.12
N GLU A 20 -13.29 2.87 0.68
CA GLU A 20 -12.86 2.89 2.08
C GLU A 20 -11.99 4.11 2.40
N SER A 21 -11.21 4.58 1.42
CA SER A 21 -10.33 5.74 1.62
C SER A 21 -11.10 7.05 1.89
N THR A 22 -12.40 7.07 1.65
CA THR A 22 -13.25 8.22 2.02
C THR A 22 -13.60 8.20 3.50
N LEU A 23 -13.47 7.05 4.16
CA LEU A 23 -13.83 6.86 5.57
C LEU A 23 -12.58 6.83 6.47
N ARG A 24 -11.48 6.30 5.99
CA ARG A 24 -10.24 6.11 6.76
C ARG A 24 -9.04 6.03 5.82
N PRO A 25 -7.84 6.30 6.33
CA PRO A 25 -6.63 6.12 5.51
C PRO A 25 -6.48 4.67 5.06
N VAL A 26 -5.95 4.49 3.85
CA VAL A 26 -5.63 3.19 3.29
C VAL A 26 -4.18 3.20 2.85
N LEU A 27 -3.40 2.24 3.34
CA LEU A 27 -2.03 2.05 2.88
C LEU A 27 -2.00 0.89 1.89
N LEU A 28 -1.63 1.18 0.65
CA LEU A 28 -1.50 0.19 -0.41
C LEU A 28 -0.02 -0.02 -0.74
N PHE A 29 0.43 -1.27 -0.70
CA PHE A 29 1.79 -1.65 -1.01
C PHE A 29 1.84 -2.41 -2.33
N LYS A 30 2.65 -1.94 -3.29
CA LYS A 30 2.96 -2.67 -4.53
C LYS A 30 4.19 -3.52 -4.30
N HIS A 31 4.03 -4.83 -4.44
CA HIS A 31 5.05 -5.82 -4.16
C HIS A 31 5.50 -6.56 -5.42
N SER A 32 6.80 -6.82 -5.53
CA SER A 32 7.38 -7.70 -6.54
C SER A 32 8.14 -8.81 -5.83
N TYR A 33 7.71 -10.06 -6.02
CA TYR A 33 8.38 -11.18 -5.33
C TYR A 33 9.72 -11.56 -5.95
N SER A 34 10.07 -10.99 -7.09
CA SER A 34 11.35 -11.23 -7.75
C SER A 34 12.39 -10.14 -7.48
N CYS A 35 12.08 -9.16 -6.63
CA CYS A 35 12.94 -8.03 -6.34
C CYS A 35 13.36 -8.03 -4.86
N GLY A 36 14.67 -8.07 -4.59
CA GLY A 36 15.18 -8.06 -3.23
C GLY A 36 14.82 -6.79 -2.45
N THR A 37 14.83 -5.63 -3.13
CA THR A 37 14.41 -4.37 -2.50
C THR A 37 12.96 -4.43 -2.06
N SER A 38 12.10 -5.10 -2.85
CA SER A 38 10.69 -5.26 -2.49
C SER A 38 10.53 -6.18 -1.28
N ALA A 39 11.36 -7.22 -1.16
CA ALA A 39 11.35 -8.08 0.02
C ALA A 39 11.72 -7.30 1.27
N LEU A 40 12.73 -6.44 1.20
CA LEU A 40 13.14 -5.59 2.33
C LEU A 40 12.03 -4.59 2.70
N ALA A 41 11.38 -3.98 1.70
CA ALA A 41 10.29 -3.06 1.95
C ALA A 41 9.08 -3.77 2.58
N LEU A 42 8.80 -4.99 2.14
CA LEU A 42 7.73 -5.79 2.74
C LEU A 42 8.05 -6.12 4.21
N ASP A 43 9.30 -6.46 4.52
CA ASP A 43 9.72 -6.71 5.90
C ASP A 43 9.50 -5.45 6.76
N GLU A 44 9.80 -4.27 6.23
CA GLU A 44 9.55 -3.00 6.94
C GLU A 44 8.05 -2.77 7.17
N LEU A 45 7.22 -3.05 6.18
CA LEU A 45 5.77 -2.94 6.34
C LEU A 45 5.26 -3.93 7.40
N ILE A 46 5.75 -5.17 7.39
CA ILE A 46 5.38 -6.17 8.39
C ILE A 46 5.81 -5.73 9.78
N ALA A 47 7.01 -5.17 9.93
CA ALA A 47 7.46 -4.61 11.20
C ALA A 47 6.52 -3.51 11.70
N HIS A 48 6.09 -2.62 10.80
CA HIS A 48 5.09 -1.60 11.14
C HIS A 48 3.78 -2.23 11.62
N LEU A 49 3.29 -3.25 10.92
CA LEU A 49 2.04 -3.94 11.27
C LEU A 49 2.15 -4.62 12.65
N ASP A 50 3.31 -5.20 12.95
CA ASP A 50 3.51 -5.90 14.22
C ASP A 50 3.65 -4.95 15.41
N GLU A 51 4.29 -3.80 15.20
CA GLU A 51 4.70 -2.91 16.30
C GLU A 51 3.92 -1.60 16.37
N GLN A 52 3.41 -1.11 15.23
CA GLN A 52 2.87 0.26 15.11
C GLN A 52 1.55 0.31 14.35
N ARG A 53 0.89 -0.82 14.13
CA ARG A 53 -0.34 -0.86 13.33
C ARG A 53 -1.40 0.09 13.86
N ARG A 54 -2.03 0.84 12.95
CA ARG A 54 -3.15 1.71 13.28
C ARG A 54 -4.46 1.00 13.02
N HIS A 55 -5.33 0.92 14.01
CA HIS A 55 -6.64 0.27 13.88
C HIS A 55 -7.60 1.08 13.02
N ASP A 56 -7.33 2.36 12.83
CA ASP A 56 -8.12 3.26 12.00
C ASP A 56 -7.63 3.32 10.55
N THR A 57 -6.69 2.45 10.17
CA THR A 57 -6.09 2.41 8.84
C THR A 57 -6.26 1.02 8.25
N ASP A 58 -6.65 0.96 6.98
CA ASP A 58 -6.68 -0.30 6.22
C ASP A 58 -5.35 -0.49 5.49
N TYR A 59 -4.90 -1.73 5.42
CA TYR A 59 -3.64 -2.08 4.76
C TYR A 59 -3.91 -3.11 3.66
N ALA A 60 -3.36 -2.88 2.48
CA ALA A 60 -3.55 -3.76 1.33
C ALA A 60 -2.24 -3.94 0.55
N VAL A 61 -2.16 -5.05 -0.16
CA VAL A 61 -1.00 -5.37 -1.01
C VAL A 61 -1.48 -5.84 -2.37
N VAL A 62 -0.80 -5.40 -3.43
CA VAL A 62 -0.97 -5.96 -4.77
C VAL A 62 0.39 -6.46 -5.25
N THR A 63 0.42 -7.72 -5.73
CA THR A 63 1.64 -8.32 -6.28
C THR A 63 1.65 -8.11 -7.79
N VAL A 64 2.66 -7.41 -8.27
CA VAL A 64 2.72 -6.95 -9.66
C VAL A 64 2.71 -8.11 -10.66
N GLN A 65 3.46 -9.19 -10.37
CA GLN A 65 3.59 -10.31 -11.30
C GLN A 65 2.29 -11.09 -11.50
N THR A 66 1.51 -11.25 -10.44
CA THR A 66 0.28 -12.06 -10.48
C THR A 66 -0.97 -11.24 -10.76
N HIS A 67 -0.95 -9.94 -10.48
CA HIS A 67 -2.10 -9.05 -10.60
C HIS A 67 -1.73 -7.74 -11.29
N ARG A 68 -1.11 -7.87 -12.47
CA ARG A 68 -0.63 -6.71 -13.23
C ARG A 68 -1.75 -5.75 -13.61
N GLU A 69 -2.93 -6.27 -13.94
CA GLU A 69 -4.08 -5.46 -14.29
C GLU A 69 -4.46 -4.51 -13.16
N ILE A 70 -4.45 -5.02 -11.91
CA ILE A 70 -4.76 -4.21 -10.73
C ILE A 70 -3.65 -3.18 -10.51
N SER A 71 -2.39 -3.59 -10.62
CA SER A 71 -1.26 -2.68 -10.47
C SER A 71 -1.31 -1.53 -11.49
N ASN A 72 -1.66 -1.85 -12.75
CA ASN A 72 -1.82 -0.84 -13.79
C ASN A 72 -3.00 0.10 -13.50
N ALA A 73 -4.10 -0.45 -12.98
CA ALA A 73 -5.26 0.35 -12.60
C ALA A 73 -4.94 1.32 -11.46
N VAL A 74 -4.10 0.91 -10.50
CA VAL A 74 -3.63 1.79 -9.44
C VAL A 74 -2.91 3.01 -10.03
N THR A 75 -1.98 2.77 -10.95
CA THR A 75 -1.25 3.83 -11.63
C THR A 75 -2.20 4.77 -12.38
N ALA A 76 -3.13 4.20 -13.14
CA ALA A 76 -4.05 4.98 -13.96
C ALA A 76 -5.04 5.81 -13.12
N ARG A 77 -5.65 5.17 -12.11
CA ARG A 77 -6.70 5.81 -11.31
C ARG A 77 -6.16 6.84 -10.31
N LEU A 78 -4.96 6.60 -9.77
CA LEU A 78 -4.38 7.48 -8.75
C LEU A 78 -3.40 8.49 -9.34
N GLY A 79 -3.04 8.36 -10.62
CA GLY A 79 -2.15 9.30 -11.28
C GLY A 79 -0.74 9.28 -10.73
N VAL A 80 -0.26 8.15 -10.23
CA VAL A 80 1.08 8.01 -9.69
C VAL A 80 1.94 7.19 -10.62
N ARG A 81 3.22 7.55 -10.69
CA ARG A 81 4.18 6.80 -11.49
C ARG A 81 4.33 5.38 -10.93
N HIS A 82 4.32 4.39 -11.82
CA HIS A 82 4.56 3.00 -11.41
C HIS A 82 5.97 2.82 -10.88
N GLU A 83 6.08 2.27 -9.66
CA GLU A 83 7.34 1.85 -9.07
C GLU A 83 7.08 0.60 -8.23
N THR A 84 8.09 -0.25 -8.05
CA THR A 84 8.04 -1.40 -7.13
C THR A 84 9.41 -1.59 -6.50
N PRO A 85 9.49 -1.71 -5.16
CA PRO A 85 8.37 -1.58 -4.22
C PRO A 85 7.87 -0.15 -4.11
N GLN A 86 6.58 0.00 -3.84
CA GLN A 86 5.98 1.31 -3.67
C GLN A 86 4.88 1.24 -2.61
N ALA A 87 4.89 2.17 -1.67
CA ALA A 87 3.83 2.33 -0.68
C ALA A 87 3.07 3.61 -0.98
N LEU A 88 1.75 3.52 -0.99
CA LEU A 88 0.85 4.65 -1.26
C LEU A 88 -0.10 4.80 -0.09
N LEU A 89 -0.16 5.99 0.51
CA LEU A 89 -1.18 6.31 1.48
C LEU A 89 -2.30 7.05 0.78
N ILE A 90 -3.51 6.50 0.84
CA ILE A 90 -4.67 6.98 0.09
C ILE A 90 -5.71 7.51 1.07
N ARG A 91 -6.22 8.71 0.81
CA ARG A 91 -7.30 9.35 1.56
C ARG A 91 -8.17 10.12 0.59
N ASP A 92 -9.47 9.94 0.69
CA ASP A 92 -10.44 10.58 -0.20
C ASP A 92 -10.14 10.31 -1.68
N ARG A 93 -9.78 9.06 -1.99
CA ARG A 93 -9.46 8.55 -3.35
C ARG A 93 -8.21 9.19 -3.96
N ARG A 94 -7.35 9.80 -3.13
CA ARG A 94 -6.13 10.47 -3.60
C ARG A 94 -4.92 9.96 -2.83
N VAL A 95 -3.78 9.93 -3.50
CA VAL A 95 -2.52 9.64 -2.83
C VAL A 95 -2.09 10.89 -2.07
N VAL A 96 -2.00 10.78 -0.76
CA VAL A 96 -1.57 11.87 0.12
C VAL A 96 -0.11 11.73 0.54
N TRP A 97 0.46 10.53 0.36
CA TRP A 97 1.87 10.25 0.61
C TRP A 97 2.27 9.01 -0.18
N SER A 98 3.52 8.99 -0.64
CA SER A 98 4.08 7.81 -1.30
C SER A 98 5.57 7.69 -1.01
N ALA A 99 6.06 6.45 -1.06
CA ALA A 99 7.48 6.15 -0.97
C ALA A 99 7.78 4.92 -1.81
N SER A 100 9.00 4.83 -2.29
CA SER A 100 9.43 3.69 -3.09
C SER A 100 10.83 3.24 -2.67
N HIS A 101 11.14 1.96 -2.99
CA HIS A 101 12.44 1.35 -2.75
C HIS A 101 12.85 1.47 -1.27
N PHE A 102 14.03 1.97 -0.97
CA PHE A 102 14.56 2.04 0.38
C PHE A 102 13.89 3.09 1.28
N ARG A 103 13.02 3.92 0.71
CA ARG A 103 12.26 4.89 1.48
C ARG A 103 11.05 4.27 2.18
N VAL A 104 10.67 3.04 1.80
CA VAL A 104 9.58 2.33 2.47
C VAL A 104 10.15 1.72 3.75
N THR A 105 9.97 2.41 4.85
CA THR A 105 10.41 1.97 6.18
C THR A 105 9.25 1.98 7.15
N ALA A 106 9.35 1.18 8.23
CA ALA A 106 8.32 1.11 9.26
C ALA A 106 8.02 2.50 9.83
N ASP A 107 9.06 3.29 10.12
CA ASP A 107 8.90 4.62 10.69
C ASP A 107 8.30 5.60 9.70
N ALA A 108 8.69 5.55 8.43
CA ALA A 108 8.13 6.44 7.40
C ALA A 108 6.63 6.18 7.22
N VAL A 109 6.22 4.91 7.22
CA VAL A 109 4.80 4.53 7.13
C VAL A 109 4.05 5.05 8.35
N ALA A 110 4.57 4.83 9.54
CA ALA A 110 3.94 5.29 10.78
C ALA A 110 3.75 6.80 10.80
N LYS A 111 4.77 7.55 10.41
CA LYS A 111 4.71 9.01 10.34
C LYS A 111 3.69 9.50 9.32
N ALA A 112 3.66 8.88 8.15
CA ALA A 112 2.73 9.26 7.10
C ALA A 112 1.28 9.07 7.55
N ILE A 113 0.98 7.94 8.18
CA ILE A 113 -0.38 7.67 8.68
C ILE A 113 -0.73 8.68 9.76
N GLU A 114 0.17 8.96 10.70
CA GLU A 114 -0.07 9.93 11.77
C GLU A 114 -0.37 11.32 11.22
N GLN A 115 0.34 11.75 10.18
CA GLN A 115 0.18 13.08 9.60
C GLN A 115 -1.11 13.22 8.78
N HIS A 116 -1.72 12.12 8.35
CA HIS A 116 -2.87 12.11 7.45
C HIS A 116 -4.13 11.45 8.04
N THR A 117 -4.15 11.26 9.34
CA THR A 117 -5.35 10.76 10.03
C THR A 117 -6.21 11.89 10.56
#